data_dadc72abe6840e6d399250368a989150
#
_entry.id   dadc72abe6840e6d399250368a989150
#
_cell.length_a   1.000
_cell.length_b   1.000
_cell.length_c   1.000
_cell.angle_alpha   90.00
_cell.angle_beta   90.00
_cell.angle_gamma   90.00
#
_symmetry.space_group_name_H-M   'P 1'
#
loop_
_entity.id
_entity.type
_entity.pdbx_description
1 polymer ?
#
loop_
_entity_poly.entity_id
_entity_poly.type
_entity_poly.pdbx_seq_one_letter_code
_entity_poly.pdbx_strand_id
1 'polypeptide(L)'
;GPNGSGKTTLIKLANGLLTPTSGEILIAGKAPCRATKAIVSYLPDRNTLPGWMTIAQALDYYGDFYSDFRRSVAEAMLMNLGLDRTQKIKTLSKGMREKTELSLTMSRDAKLYLLDEPIGGVDPATRDYILRTIIGNYSEDATVIISTHLIADVEQILDEVVFLREGQVMLHESVETIRDEKGKSVDELFR
;
A
#
# COMPACT_ATOMS: atom_id res chain seq x y z
N GLY A 1 3.16 2.14 -13.97
CA GLY A 1 4.39 2.32 -14.79
C GLY A 1 5.32 1.13 -14.67
N PRO A 2 6.26 0.94 -15.64
CA PRO A 2 7.22 -0.15 -15.60
C PRO A 2 8.20 -0.01 -14.41
N ASN A 3 9.00 -1.06 -14.18
CA ASN A 3 10.06 -1.00 -13.19
C ASN A 3 11.07 0.10 -13.53
N GLY A 4 11.55 0.84 -12.53
CA GLY A 4 12.46 1.97 -12.72
C GLY A 4 11.81 3.27 -13.18
N SER A 5 10.48 3.35 -13.26
CA SER A 5 9.77 4.57 -13.71
C SER A 5 9.68 5.68 -12.66
N GLY A 6 10.10 5.43 -11.40
CA GLY A 6 10.06 6.40 -10.31
C GLY A 6 8.92 6.22 -9.30
N LYS A 7 8.12 5.14 -9.37
CA LYS A 7 7.00 4.88 -8.47
C LYS A 7 7.42 4.85 -6.98
N THR A 8 8.40 4.04 -6.66
CA THR A 8 8.93 3.92 -5.28
C THR A 8 9.53 5.25 -4.80
N THR A 9 10.21 5.99 -5.67
CA THR A 9 10.74 7.30 -5.35
C THR A 9 9.64 8.28 -4.99
N LEU A 10 8.57 8.33 -5.78
CA LEU A 10 7.41 9.18 -5.51
C LEU A 10 6.76 8.84 -4.16
N ILE A 11 6.55 7.55 -3.89
CA ILE A 11 6.00 7.08 -2.61
C ILE A 11 6.90 7.47 -1.44
N LYS A 12 8.21 7.30 -1.56
CA LYS A 12 9.17 7.70 -0.52
C LYS A 12 9.19 9.20 -0.27
N LEU A 13 9.05 10.01 -1.31
CA LEU A 13 8.89 11.47 -1.19
C LEU A 13 7.60 11.81 -0.43
N ALA A 14 6.48 11.19 -0.79
CA ALA A 14 5.19 11.41 -0.11
C ALA A 14 5.23 10.98 1.37
N ASN A 15 5.97 9.94 1.69
CA ASN A 15 6.15 9.47 3.08
C ASN A 15 7.27 10.21 3.85
N GLY A 16 7.92 11.19 3.24
CA GLY A 16 8.99 11.98 3.87
C GLY A 16 10.28 11.20 4.13
N LEU A 17 10.50 10.10 3.42
CA LEU A 17 11.75 9.33 3.46
C LEU A 17 12.83 9.90 2.54
N LEU A 18 12.41 10.69 1.57
CA LEU A 18 13.28 11.44 0.65
C LEU A 18 12.84 12.90 0.64
N THR A 19 13.78 13.81 0.38
CA THR A 19 13.51 15.23 0.18
C THR A 19 13.60 15.56 -1.30
N PRO A 20 12.61 16.28 -1.90
CA PRO A 20 12.70 16.70 -3.29
C PRO A 20 13.87 17.65 -3.51
N THR A 21 14.59 17.49 -4.62
CA THR A 21 15.67 18.40 -5.03
C THR A 21 15.11 19.77 -5.44
N SER A 22 13.93 19.76 -6.03
CA SER A 22 13.17 20.95 -6.42
C SER A 22 11.68 20.65 -6.42
N GLY A 23 10.85 21.70 -6.46
CA GLY A 23 9.41 21.53 -6.35
C GLY A 23 8.97 21.19 -4.93
N GLU A 24 7.70 20.84 -4.79
CA GLU A 24 7.10 20.48 -3.50
C GLU A 24 6.14 19.30 -3.63
N ILE A 25 5.94 18.59 -2.52
CA ILE A 25 4.89 17.61 -2.36
C ILE A 25 4.11 17.95 -1.09
N LEU A 26 2.78 17.91 -1.17
CA LEU A 26 1.90 18.24 -0.06
C LEU A 26 0.98 17.06 0.26
N ILE A 27 0.90 16.73 1.54
CA ILE A 27 -0.04 15.76 2.09
C ILE A 27 -1.02 16.51 2.99
N ALA A 28 -2.30 16.51 2.63
CA ALA A 28 -3.31 17.31 3.31
C ALA A 28 -2.89 18.79 3.49
N GLY A 29 -2.28 19.38 2.45
CA GLY A 29 -1.83 20.76 2.43
C GLY A 29 -0.51 21.04 3.17
N LYS A 30 0.19 20.02 3.65
CA LYS A 30 1.45 20.15 4.38
C LYS A 30 2.57 19.37 3.71
N ALA A 31 3.78 19.92 3.71
CA ALA A 31 4.97 19.18 3.34
C ALA A 31 5.16 17.97 4.28
N PRO A 32 5.69 16.84 3.78
CA PRO A 32 5.93 15.66 4.60
C PRO A 32 6.70 15.99 5.88
N CYS A 33 6.12 15.64 7.02
CA CYS A 33 6.62 15.95 8.35
C CYS A 33 6.08 14.94 9.36
N ARG A 34 6.37 15.14 10.64
CA ARG A 34 5.84 14.27 11.71
C ARG A 34 4.31 14.23 11.71
N ALA A 35 3.65 15.37 11.48
CA ALA A 35 2.17 15.43 11.45
C ALA A 35 1.59 14.65 10.25
N THR A 36 2.20 14.71 9.06
CA THR A 36 1.75 13.94 7.91
C THR A 36 2.03 12.45 8.08
N LYS A 37 3.14 12.07 8.69
CA LYS A 37 3.45 10.65 9.00
C LYS A 37 2.41 10.03 9.94
N ALA A 38 1.79 10.81 10.81
CA ALA A 38 0.74 10.33 11.69
C ALA A 38 -0.54 9.91 10.96
N ILE A 39 -0.80 10.45 9.77
CA ILE A 39 -1.99 10.18 8.95
C ILE A 39 -1.71 9.34 7.70
N VAL A 40 -0.46 8.95 7.47
CA VAL A 40 -0.02 8.14 6.33
C VAL A 40 0.34 6.75 6.80
N SER A 41 -0.29 5.73 6.21
CA SER A 41 0.06 4.33 6.42
C SER A 41 0.83 3.82 5.20
N TYR A 42 2.06 3.37 5.43
CA TYR A 42 3.00 3.00 4.37
C TYR A 42 3.34 1.51 4.41
N LEU A 43 3.17 0.85 3.27
CA LEU A 43 3.65 -0.51 3.03
C LEU A 43 4.77 -0.45 1.99
N PRO A 44 6.03 -0.65 2.38
CA PRO A 44 7.14 -0.72 1.43
C PRO A 44 7.11 -2.00 0.60
N ASP A 45 7.86 -2.03 -0.49
CA ASP A 45 7.99 -3.18 -1.39
C ASP A 45 8.71 -4.39 -0.76
N ARG A 46 9.30 -4.20 0.41
CA ARG A 46 9.99 -5.25 1.17
C ARG A 46 9.46 -5.35 2.59
N ASN A 47 9.42 -6.58 3.10
CA ASN A 47 9.03 -6.83 4.48
C ASN A 47 9.95 -6.06 5.45
N THR A 48 9.35 -5.34 6.39
CA THR A 48 10.07 -4.52 7.38
C THR A 48 10.03 -5.10 8.78
N LEU A 49 9.12 -6.05 9.05
CA LEU A 49 9.01 -6.66 10.37
C LEU A 49 10.23 -7.57 10.63
N PRO A 50 10.94 -7.36 11.76
CA PRO A 50 12.05 -8.21 12.14
C PRO A 50 11.62 -9.67 12.29
N GLY A 51 12.44 -10.60 11.78
CA GLY A 51 12.13 -12.03 11.84
C GLY A 51 12.01 -12.59 13.24
N TRP A 52 12.73 -12.01 14.22
CA TRP A 52 12.69 -12.42 15.63
C TRP A 52 11.42 -11.99 16.36
N MET A 53 10.69 -11.02 15.82
CA MET A 53 9.47 -10.48 16.40
C MET A 53 8.34 -11.52 16.35
N THR A 54 7.58 -11.63 17.44
CA THR A 54 6.34 -12.41 17.47
C THR A 54 5.18 -11.59 16.91
N ILE A 55 4.07 -12.26 16.57
CA ILE A 55 2.84 -11.58 16.18
C ILE A 55 2.36 -10.62 17.27
N ALA A 56 2.40 -11.03 18.56
CA ALA A 56 2.05 -10.17 19.67
C ALA A 56 2.93 -8.91 19.72
N GLN A 57 4.25 -9.07 19.55
CA GLN A 57 5.17 -7.94 19.51
C GLN A 57 4.94 -7.01 18.31
N ALA A 58 4.56 -7.54 17.15
CA ALA A 58 4.20 -6.72 16.00
C ALA A 58 2.94 -5.89 16.26
N LEU A 59 1.93 -6.47 16.91
CA LEU A 59 0.72 -5.74 17.33
C LEU A 59 1.06 -4.63 18.33
N ASP A 60 1.90 -4.91 19.32
CA ASP A 60 2.34 -3.94 20.32
C ASP A 60 3.14 -2.81 19.65
N TYR A 61 4.04 -3.13 18.72
CA TYR A 61 4.81 -2.15 17.96
C TYR A 61 3.91 -1.16 17.22
N TYR A 62 2.92 -1.65 16.47
CA TYR A 62 1.96 -0.79 15.76
C TYR A 62 1.10 0.02 16.72
N GLY A 63 0.65 -0.57 17.83
CA GLY A 63 -0.11 0.12 18.86
C GLY A 63 0.66 1.25 19.55
N ASP A 64 1.95 1.05 19.78
CA ASP A 64 2.82 2.04 20.44
C ASP A 64 3.20 3.19 19.51
N PHE A 65 3.42 2.91 18.21
CA PHE A 65 3.88 3.91 17.24
C PHE A 65 2.75 4.67 16.56
N TYR A 66 1.56 4.08 16.41
CA TYR A 66 0.47 4.67 15.63
C TYR A 66 -0.79 4.81 16.47
N SER A 67 -1.14 6.04 16.80
CA SER A 67 -2.36 6.35 17.59
C SER A 67 -3.66 5.98 16.86
N ASP A 68 -3.64 5.91 15.53
CA ASP A 68 -4.76 5.51 14.68
C ASP A 68 -4.86 3.98 14.46
N PHE A 69 -4.00 3.19 15.10
CA PHE A 69 -4.01 1.74 14.95
C PHE A 69 -5.24 1.11 15.61
N ARG A 70 -6.03 0.40 14.82
CA ARG A 70 -7.21 -0.36 15.27
C ARG A 70 -6.81 -1.78 15.63
N ARG A 71 -6.33 -1.96 16.86
CA ARG A 71 -5.79 -3.24 17.33
C ARG A 71 -6.77 -4.40 17.17
N SER A 72 -8.04 -4.21 17.50
CA SER A 72 -9.07 -5.26 17.41
C SER A 72 -9.28 -5.72 15.96
N VAL A 73 -9.21 -4.80 15.00
CA VAL A 73 -9.29 -5.10 13.57
C VAL A 73 -8.09 -5.94 13.13
N ALA A 74 -6.88 -5.51 13.52
CA ALA A 74 -5.65 -6.25 13.21
C ALA A 74 -5.66 -7.65 13.81
N GLU A 75 -6.03 -7.79 15.07
CA GLU A 75 -6.13 -9.09 15.74
C GLU A 75 -7.12 -10.03 15.03
N ALA A 76 -8.28 -9.54 14.65
CA ALA A 76 -9.27 -10.32 13.91
C ALA A 76 -8.74 -10.79 12.55
N MET A 77 -8.06 -9.91 11.81
CA MET A 77 -7.44 -10.26 10.52
C MET A 77 -6.37 -11.35 10.70
N LEU A 78 -5.49 -11.20 11.68
CA LEU A 78 -4.40 -12.16 11.92
C LEU A 78 -4.94 -13.50 12.41
N MET A 79 -5.98 -13.52 13.23
CA MET A 79 -6.68 -14.75 13.62
C MET A 79 -7.31 -15.46 12.41
N ASN A 80 -7.94 -14.72 11.51
CA ASN A 80 -8.50 -15.28 10.27
C ASN A 80 -7.45 -15.89 9.35
N LEU A 81 -6.21 -15.44 9.45
CA LEU A 81 -5.06 -16.06 8.78
C LEU A 81 -4.53 -17.32 9.50
N GLY A 82 -5.12 -17.69 10.63
CA GLY A 82 -4.67 -18.82 11.44
C GLY A 82 -3.39 -18.56 12.21
N LEU A 83 -3.03 -17.30 12.43
CA LEU A 83 -1.81 -16.93 13.14
C LEU A 83 -2.02 -16.93 14.66
N ASP A 84 -1.04 -17.45 15.37
CA ASP A 84 -0.94 -17.42 16.83
C ASP A 84 -0.06 -16.23 17.27
N ARG A 85 -0.40 -15.62 18.39
CA ARG A 85 0.35 -14.49 18.97
C ARG A 85 1.81 -14.80 19.26
N THR A 86 2.13 -16.07 19.54
CA THR A 86 3.48 -16.53 19.90
C THR A 86 4.35 -16.86 18.69
N GLN A 87 3.77 -16.96 17.50
CA GLN A 87 4.52 -17.25 16.28
C GLN A 87 5.49 -16.11 15.96
N LYS A 88 6.70 -16.48 15.54
CA LYS A 88 7.71 -15.53 15.08
C LYS A 88 7.56 -15.28 13.58
N ILE A 89 7.77 -14.04 13.17
CA ILE A 89 7.70 -13.61 11.76
C ILE A 89 8.58 -14.49 10.86
N LYS A 90 9.78 -14.87 11.32
CA LYS A 90 10.70 -15.74 10.56
C LYS A 90 10.13 -17.12 10.22
N THR A 91 9.13 -17.60 10.96
CA THR A 91 8.50 -18.90 10.73
C THR A 91 7.39 -18.87 9.69
N LEU A 92 6.97 -17.69 9.26
CA LEU A 92 5.93 -17.49 8.28
C LEU A 92 6.47 -17.69 6.86
N SER A 93 5.63 -18.26 5.96
CA SER A 93 5.93 -18.25 4.53
C SER A 93 6.01 -16.81 3.99
N LYS A 94 6.61 -16.63 2.81
CA LYS A 94 6.66 -15.31 2.17
C LYS A 94 5.27 -14.69 2.02
N GLY A 95 4.32 -15.43 1.45
CA GLY A 95 2.94 -14.97 1.28
C GLY A 95 2.26 -14.63 2.60
N MET A 96 2.50 -15.42 3.65
CA MET A 96 1.94 -15.15 4.97
C MET A 96 2.54 -13.89 5.61
N ARG A 97 3.83 -13.63 5.44
CA ARG A 97 4.45 -12.38 5.88
C ARG A 97 3.84 -11.16 5.19
N GLU A 98 3.63 -11.25 3.89
CA GLU A 98 3.03 -10.18 3.10
C GLU A 98 1.58 -9.91 3.53
N LYS A 99 0.78 -10.95 3.75
CA LYS A 99 -0.57 -10.83 4.30
C LYS A 99 -0.56 -10.20 5.69
N THR A 100 0.40 -10.57 6.54
CA THR A 100 0.55 -10.03 7.90
C THR A 100 0.88 -8.54 7.87
N GLU A 101 1.89 -8.12 7.11
CA GLU A 101 2.25 -6.69 7.02
C GLU A 101 1.13 -5.85 6.42
N LEU A 102 0.48 -6.35 5.36
CA LEU A 102 -0.67 -5.65 4.79
C LEU A 102 -1.80 -5.50 5.82
N SER A 103 -2.11 -6.56 6.56
CA SER A 103 -3.18 -6.53 7.58
C SER A 103 -2.89 -5.47 8.64
N LEU A 104 -1.65 -5.35 9.10
CA LEU A 104 -1.23 -4.33 10.04
C LEU A 104 -1.33 -2.92 9.43
N THR A 105 -0.85 -2.75 8.20
CA THR A 105 -0.92 -1.48 7.47
C THR A 105 -2.35 -1.00 7.27
N MET A 106 -3.25 -1.88 6.84
CA MET A 106 -4.66 -1.56 6.61
C MET A 106 -5.48 -1.46 7.89
N SER A 107 -4.97 -1.94 9.01
CA SER A 107 -5.60 -1.78 10.33
C SER A 107 -5.40 -0.39 10.95
N ARG A 108 -4.56 0.45 10.38
CA ARG A 108 -4.50 1.88 10.72
C ARG A 108 -5.69 2.62 10.10
N ASP A 109 -6.29 3.54 10.85
CA ASP A 109 -7.30 4.46 10.33
C ASP A 109 -6.62 5.71 9.76
N ALA A 110 -5.87 5.50 8.69
CA ALA A 110 -5.09 6.53 8.03
C ALA A 110 -5.94 7.36 7.06
N LYS A 111 -5.44 8.54 6.69
CA LYS A 111 -6.02 9.39 5.63
C LYS A 111 -5.41 9.08 4.26
N LEU A 112 -4.20 8.58 4.24
CA LEU A 112 -3.50 8.16 3.03
C LEU A 112 -2.80 6.82 3.28
N TYR A 113 -3.05 5.86 2.41
CA TYR A 113 -2.33 4.60 2.36
C TYR A 113 -1.42 4.60 1.13
N LEU A 114 -0.14 4.39 1.35
CA LEU A 114 0.88 4.26 0.31
C LEU A 114 1.34 2.81 0.24
N LEU A 115 0.93 2.09 -0.79
CA LEU A 115 1.21 0.66 -0.95
C LEU A 115 2.14 0.46 -2.15
N ASP A 116 3.40 0.12 -1.88
CA ASP A 116 4.42 -0.03 -2.91
C ASP A 116 4.51 -1.50 -3.35
N GLU A 117 4.10 -1.78 -4.59
CA GLU A 117 4.07 -3.12 -5.20
C GLU A 117 3.44 -4.21 -4.30
N PRO A 118 2.25 -3.98 -3.72
CA PRO A 118 1.69 -4.88 -2.69
C PRO A 118 1.39 -6.29 -3.22
N ILE A 119 1.24 -6.47 -4.52
CA ILE A 119 0.94 -7.75 -5.17
C ILE A 119 2.11 -8.30 -6.00
N GLY A 120 3.28 -7.66 -5.91
CA GLY A 120 4.46 -8.06 -6.65
C GLY A 120 5.06 -9.38 -6.16
N GLY A 121 5.22 -10.36 -7.06
CA GLY A 121 5.90 -11.62 -6.74
C GLY A 121 5.18 -12.55 -5.77
N VAL A 122 3.86 -12.39 -5.63
CA VAL A 122 3.02 -13.29 -4.83
C VAL A 122 2.19 -14.23 -5.72
N ASP A 123 1.77 -15.36 -5.16
CA ASP A 123 0.87 -16.29 -5.85
C ASP A 123 -0.54 -15.69 -6.02
N PRO A 124 -1.36 -16.24 -6.95
CA PRO A 124 -2.69 -15.68 -7.25
C PRO A 124 -3.63 -15.64 -6.04
N ALA A 125 -3.60 -16.64 -5.15
CA ALA A 125 -4.47 -16.68 -3.98
C ALA A 125 -4.08 -15.60 -2.96
N THR A 126 -2.79 -15.38 -2.75
CA THR A 126 -2.26 -14.29 -1.92
C THR A 126 -2.62 -12.94 -2.52
N ARG A 127 -2.51 -12.78 -3.82
CA ARG A 127 -2.89 -11.55 -4.54
C ARG A 127 -4.36 -11.20 -4.33
N ASP A 128 -5.25 -12.17 -4.52
CA ASP A 128 -6.69 -11.99 -4.30
C ASP A 128 -7.00 -11.57 -2.85
N TYR A 129 -6.36 -12.20 -1.89
CA TYR A 129 -6.48 -11.83 -0.47
C TYR A 129 -6.04 -10.38 -0.23
N ILE A 130 -4.89 -9.98 -0.79
CA ILE A 130 -4.34 -8.62 -0.64
C ILE A 130 -5.32 -7.58 -1.19
N LEU A 131 -5.84 -7.77 -2.39
CA LEU A 131 -6.76 -6.83 -3.02
C LEU A 131 -8.08 -6.71 -2.25
N ARG A 132 -8.65 -7.81 -1.78
CA ARG A 132 -9.85 -7.79 -0.94
C ARG A 132 -9.61 -7.09 0.39
N THR A 133 -8.46 -7.30 1.01
CA THR A 133 -8.08 -6.64 2.27
C THR A 133 -7.94 -5.13 2.09
N ILE A 134 -7.34 -4.68 0.99
CA ILE A 134 -7.24 -3.25 0.67
C ILE A 134 -8.64 -2.65 0.52
N ILE A 135 -9.50 -3.24 -0.31
CA ILE A 135 -10.86 -2.71 -0.58
C ILE A 135 -11.70 -2.65 0.68
N GLY A 136 -11.58 -3.63 1.56
CA GLY A 136 -12.44 -3.78 2.73
C GLY A 136 -12.06 -2.96 3.95
N ASN A 137 -10.92 -2.25 3.96
CA ASN A 137 -10.35 -1.73 5.20
C ASN A 137 -9.92 -0.27 5.19
N TYR A 138 -10.35 0.53 4.24
CA TYR A 138 -10.15 1.98 4.28
C TYR A 138 -11.48 2.72 4.34
N SER A 139 -11.48 3.91 4.96
CA SER A 139 -12.68 4.75 5.04
C SER A 139 -12.90 5.54 3.75
N GLU A 140 -14.14 5.97 3.49
CA GLU A 140 -14.51 6.72 2.28
C GLU A 140 -13.76 8.05 2.12
N ASP A 141 -13.31 8.64 3.22
CA ASP A 141 -12.53 9.89 3.22
C ASP A 141 -11.01 9.67 3.12
N ALA A 142 -10.56 8.42 3.03
CA ALA A 142 -9.17 8.07 2.83
C ALA A 142 -8.83 7.90 1.34
N THR A 143 -7.55 8.13 1.02
CA THR A 143 -6.99 7.86 -0.30
C THR A 143 -6.05 6.67 -0.22
N VAL A 144 -6.13 5.76 -1.20
CA VAL A 144 -5.22 4.63 -1.35
C VAL A 144 -4.44 4.79 -2.64
N ILE A 145 -3.12 4.84 -2.54
CA ILE A 145 -2.21 4.86 -3.70
C ILE A 145 -1.50 3.52 -3.77
N ILE A 146 -1.68 2.81 -4.87
CA ILE A 146 -1.03 1.53 -5.15
C ILE A 146 -0.04 1.72 -6.30
N SER A 147 1.24 1.51 -6.05
CA SER A 147 2.20 1.38 -7.13
C SER A 147 2.22 -0.06 -7.62
N THR A 148 2.16 -0.27 -8.92
CA THR A 148 2.27 -1.60 -9.51
C THR A 148 2.63 -1.53 -10.99
N HIS A 149 3.22 -2.61 -11.49
CA HIS A 149 3.35 -2.89 -12.91
C HIS A 149 2.33 -3.94 -13.40
N LEU A 150 1.54 -4.51 -12.48
CA LEU A 150 0.54 -5.55 -12.73
C LEU A 150 -0.86 -4.91 -12.87
N ILE A 151 -1.07 -4.17 -13.95
CA ILE A 151 -2.26 -3.33 -14.13
C ILE A 151 -3.53 -4.16 -14.22
N ALA A 152 -3.51 -5.26 -14.99
CA ALA A 152 -4.68 -6.11 -15.18
C ALA A 152 -5.27 -6.64 -13.86
N ASP A 153 -4.44 -6.84 -12.85
CA ASP A 153 -4.87 -7.37 -11.55
C ASP A 153 -5.58 -6.32 -10.68
N VAL A 154 -5.25 -5.04 -10.85
CA VAL A 154 -5.76 -3.95 -10.00
C VAL A 154 -6.79 -3.06 -10.70
N GLU A 155 -6.89 -3.11 -12.01
CA GLU A 155 -7.73 -2.19 -12.80
C GLU A 155 -9.18 -2.10 -12.30
N GLN A 156 -9.72 -3.22 -11.82
CA GLN A 156 -11.12 -3.28 -11.37
C GLN A 156 -11.40 -2.51 -10.08
N ILE A 157 -10.37 -2.18 -9.31
CA ILE A 157 -10.50 -1.50 -8.02
C ILE A 157 -10.02 -0.05 -8.06
N LEU A 158 -9.54 0.43 -9.22
CA LEU A 158 -9.00 1.77 -9.35
C LEU A 158 -10.06 2.78 -9.77
N ASP A 159 -10.03 3.96 -9.16
CA ASP A 159 -10.80 5.13 -9.61
C ASP A 159 -10.00 5.94 -10.63
N GLU A 160 -8.72 6.15 -10.37
CA GLU A 160 -7.80 6.94 -11.19
C GLU A 160 -6.49 6.22 -11.41
N VAL A 161 -5.82 6.57 -12.50
CA VAL A 161 -4.49 6.04 -12.82
C VAL A 161 -3.52 7.15 -13.17
N VAL A 162 -2.28 6.97 -12.75
CA VAL A 162 -1.15 7.81 -13.13
C VAL A 162 -0.09 6.93 -13.79
N PHE A 163 0.20 7.18 -15.06
CA PHE A 163 1.28 6.49 -15.75
C PHE A 163 2.59 7.27 -15.61
N LEU A 164 3.58 6.61 -15.02
CA LEU A 164 4.93 7.12 -14.89
C LEU A 164 5.86 6.43 -15.86
N ARG A 165 6.73 7.20 -16.50
CA ARG A 165 7.82 6.71 -17.34
C ARG A 165 9.02 7.62 -17.17
N GLU A 166 10.17 7.05 -16.81
CA GLU A 166 11.42 7.79 -16.65
C GLU A 166 11.29 9.03 -15.74
N GLY A 167 10.53 8.90 -14.66
CA GLY A 167 10.29 9.97 -13.71
C GLY A 167 9.29 11.04 -14.15
N GLN A 168 8.63 10.86 -15.28
CA GLN A 168 7.64 11.80 -15.81
C GLN A 168 6.22 11.22 -15.76
N VAL A 169 5.24 12.10 -15.51
CA VAL A 169 3.82 11.75 -15.62
C VAL A 169 3.42 11.80 -17.09
N MET A 170 3.12 10.64 -17.66
CA MET A 170 2.67 10.51 -19.04
C MET A 170 1.16 10.64 -19.19
N LEU A 171 0.43 10.23 -18.18
CA LEU A 171 -1.03 10.26 -18.14
C LEU A 171 -1.49 10.36 -16.69
N HIS A 172 -2.54 11.15 -16.44
CA HIS A 172 -3.32 11.12 -15.22
C HIS A 172 -4.80 11.26 -15.60
N GLU A 173 -5.56 10.18 -15.46
CA GLU A 173 -6.98 10.16 -15.83
C GLU A 173 -7.77 9.17 -14.96
N SER A 174 -9.10 9.35 -14.92
CA SER A 174 -9.99 8.37 -14.32
C SER A 174 -10.08 7.11 -15.19
N VAL A 175 -10.31 5.96 -14.56
CA VAL A 175 -10.52 4.70 -15.28
C VAL A 175 -11.77 4.77 -16.15
N GLU A 176 -12.83 5.46 -15.69
CA GLU A 176 -14.06 5.70 -16.45
C GLU A 176 -13.78 6.46 -17.73
N THR A 177 -13.04 7.58 -17.67
CA THR A 177 -12.65 8.36 -18.84
C THR A 177 -11.87 7.52 -19.87
N ILE A 178 -10.95 6.70 -19.40
CA ILE A 178 -10.17 5.82 -20.29
C ILE A 178 -11.08 4.83 -21.03
N ARG A 179 -12.02 4.23 -20.33
CA ARG A 179 -12.98 3.28 -20.94
C ARG A 179 -13.91 3.95 -21.93
N ASP A 180 -14.49 5.09 -21.55
CA ASP A 180 -15.50 5.77 -22.36
C ASP A 180 -14.93 6.48 -23.58
N GLU A 181 -13.82 7.21 -23.42
CA GLU A 181 -13.25 8.01 -24.49
C GLU A 181 -12.28 7.24 -25.40
N LYS A 182 -11.53 6.32 -24.81
CA LYS A 182 -10.49 5.57 -25.56
C LYS A 182 -10.94 4.16 -25.96
N GLY A 183 -12.05 3.68 -25.42
CA GLY A 183 -12.58 2.34 -25.71
C GLY A 183 -11.61 1.21 -25.38
N LYS A 184 -10.69 1.46 -24.42
CA LYS A 184 -9.62 0.52 -24.02
C LYS A 184 -9.66 0.28 -22.53
N SER A 185 -9.16 -0.86 -22.10
CA SER A 185 -8.83 -1.09 -20.70
C SER A 185 -7.56 -0.30 -20.31
N VAL A 186 -7.36 -0.11 -19.02
CA VAL A 186 -6.13 0.54 -18.51
C VAL A 186 -4.89 -0.30 -18.87
N ASP A 187 -5.00 -1.63 -18.82
CA ASP A 187 -3.92 -2.55 -19.19
C ASP A 187 -3.57 -2.44 -20.67
N GLU A 188 -4.57 -2.35 -21.56
CA GLU A 188 -4.35 -2.15 -23.00
C GLU A 188 -3.69 -0.81 -23.32
N LEU A 189 -4.01 0.23 -22.56
CA LEU A 189 -3.41 1.55 -22.74
C LEU A 189 -1.97 1.59 -22.22
N PHE A 190 -1.65 0.78 -21.22
CA PHE A 190 -0.34 0.71 -20.60
C PHE A 190 0.69 -0.03 -21.47
N ARG A 191 0.27 -1.00 -22.29
CA ARG A 191 1.11 -1.79 -23.22
C ARG A 191 1.49 -0.98 -24.45
#